data_c6fd90bfd26fb6776bbc7c10bccd0c52
#
_entry.id   c6fd90bfd26fb6776bbc7c10bccd0c52
#
_cell.length_a   1.000
_cell.length_b   1.000
_cell.length_c   1.000
_cell.angle_alpha   90.00
_cell.angle_beta   90.00
_cell.angle_gamma   90.00
#
_symmetry.space_group_name_H-M   'P 1'
#
loop_
_entity.id
_entity.type
_entity.pdbx_description
1 polymer ?
#
loop_
_entity_poly.entity_id
_entity_poly.type
_entity_poly.pdbx_seq_one_letter_code
_entity_poly.pdbx_strand_id
1 'polypeptide(L)'
;MDFIFFFIAPIESAAPPVTEGDQQLGQDTFLKLLVTQLRYQDPMNPADSQQFLAQTAQFTSVEKLEEIAASMAILTRNDDLSTLGNLVGRTIQHLDSLGELTESTVTSGRLHDDGIVLIADGHEIGFFEVVGVIDSPEPPTAA
;
A
#
# COMPACT_ATOMS: atom_id res chain seq x y z
N MET A 1 39.40 8.44 31.94
CA MET A 1 38.83 9.14 30.78
C MET A 1 37.55 8.37 30.39
N ASP A 2 36.47 8.78 31.03
CA ASP A 2 35.14 8.14 30.84
C ASP A 2 34.43 8.78 29.64
N PHE A 3 34.25 8.01 28.57
CA PHE A 3 33.41 8.38 27.44
C PHE A 3 31.97 8.05 27.76
N ILE A 4 31.19 9.07 28.13
CA ILE A 4 29.73 8.97 28.26
C ILE A 4 29.16 8.93 26.85
N PHE A 5 28.72 7.75 26.41
CA PHE A 5 27.89 7.57 25.20
C PHE A 5 26.48 8.08 25.50
N PHE A 6 26.19 9.27 25.02
CA PHE A 6 24.82 9.81 25.07
C PHE A 6 23.97 9.14 23.99
N PHE A 7 23.15 8.18 24.40
CA PHE A 7 22.21 7.49 23.53
C PHE A 7 21.02 8.40 23.28
N ILE A 8 20.98 9.05 22.12
CA ILE A 8 19.80 9.80 21.64
C ILE A 8 18.84 8.76 21.09
N ALA A 9 17.77 8.47 21.85
CA ALA A 9 16.65 7.68 21.35
C ALA A 9 15.92 8.47 20.23
N PRO A 10 15.54 7.82 19.11
CA PRO A 10 14.72 8.47 18.10
C PRO A 10 13.35 8.78 18.70
N ILE A 11 12.92 10.03 18.59
CA ILE A 11 11.56 10.46 18.91
C ILE A 11 10.67 9.90 17.80
N GLU A 12 10.04 8.77 18.08
CA GLU A 12 8.98 8.22 17.26
C GLU A 12 7.77 9.16 17.35
N SER A 13 7.68 10.07 16.38
CA SER A 13 6.52 10.94 16.20
C SER A 13 5.37 10.09 15.65
N ALA A 14 4.68 9.39 16.54
CA ALA A 14 3.40 8.78 16.21
C ALA A 14 2.37 9.90 16.00
N ALA A 15 2.10 10.24 14.74
CA ALA A 15 0.92 11.04 14.40
C ALA A 15 -0.33 10.28 14.90
N PRO A 16 -1.28 10.96 15.57
CA PRO A 16 -2.50 10.30 16.01
C PRO A 16 -3.27 9.77 14.78
N PRO A 17 -3.94 8.61 14.88
CA PRO A 17 -4.73 8.07 13.79
C PRO A 17 -5.86 9.05 13.46
N VAL A 18 -5.88 9.52 12.21
CA VAL A 18 -6.96 10.34 11.67
C VAL A 18 -8.18 9.43 11.53
N THR A 19 -9.19 9.64 12.36
CA THR A 19 -10.44 8.88 12.30
C THR A 19 -11.32 9.41 11.16
N GLU A 20 -12.09 8.52 10.51
CA GLU A 20 -13.04 8.89 9.42
C GLU A 20 -14.00 10.04 9.81
N GLY A 21 -14.23 10.25 11.11
CA GLY A 21 -15.01 11.38 11.63
C GLY A 21 -14.36 12.74 11.42
N ASP A 22 -13.04 12.84 11.40
CA ASP A 22 -12.33 14.12 11.22
C ASP A 22 -12.37 14.61 9.78
N GLN A 23 -12.44 13.71 8.81
CA GLN A 23 -12.51 14.04 7.38
C GLN A 23 -13.89 14.62 6.99
N GLN A 24 -14.96 14.05 7.55
CA GLN A 24 -16.32 14.54 7.34
C GLN A 24 -16.51 15.93 7.99
N LEU A 25 -15.92 16.14 9.18
CA LEU A 25 -15.92 17.44 9.84
C LEU A 25 -15.21 18.53 9.00
N GLY A 26 -14.13 18.18 8.32
CA GLY A 26 -13.39 19.11 7.44
C GLY A 26 -14.23 19.58 6.26
N GLN A 27 -14.94 18.66 5.60
CA GLN A 27 -15.77 18.95 4.44
C GLN A 27 -17.03 19.75 4.82
N ASP A 28 -17.70 19.39 5.91
CA ASP A 28 -18.88 20.12 6.40
C ASP A 28 -18.51 21.51 6.94
N THR A 29 -17.37 21.65 7.59
CA THR A 29 -16.85 22.93 8.05
C THR A 29 -16.50 23.83 6.87
N PHE A 30 -15.90 23.27 5.81
CA PHE A 30 -15.61 23.98 4.57
C PHE A 30 -16.88 24.50 3.90
N LEU A 31 -17.91 23.67 3.74
CA LEU A 31 -19.20 24.07 3.15
C LEU A 31 -19.90 25.13 4.01
N LYS A 32 -19.83 25.03 5.32
CA LYS A 32 -20.37 26.02 6.25
C LYS A 32 -19.65 27.38 6.14
N LEU A 33 -18.34 27.38 6.04
CA LEU A 33 -17.53 28.58 5.83
C LEU A 33 -17.85 29.20 4.48
N LEU A 34 -18.02 28.43 3.43
CA LEU A 34 -18.37 28.90 2.09
C LEU A 34 -19.74 29.58 2.07
N VAL A 35 -20.76 28.96 2.68
CA VAL A 35 -22.10 29.52 2.79
C VAL A 35 -22.10 30.79 3.65
N THR A 36 -21.32 30.81 4.73
CA THR A 36 -21.23 31.98 5.62
C THR A 36 -20.52 33.16 4.92
N GLN A 37 -19.48 32.87 4.15
CA GLN A 37 -18.76 33.89 3.38
C GLN A 37 -19.62 34.47 2.25
N LEU A 38 -20.40 33.65 1.55
CA LEU A 38 -21.35 34.10 0.54
C LEU A 38 -22.46 35.01 1.13
N ARG A 39 -22.75 34.85 2.42
CA ARG A 39 -23.82 35.59 3.11
C ARG A 39 -23.36 36.90 3.70
N TYR A 40 -22.05 37.05 3.98
CA TYR A 40 -21.47 38.25 4.64
C TYR A 40 -20.38 38.92 3.79
N GLN A 41 -20.22 38.55 2.51
CA GLN A 41 -19.24 39.18 1.61
C GLN A 41 -19.55 40.68 1.44
N ASP A 42 -18.64 41.52 1.94
CA ASP A 42 -18.54 42.92 1.53
C ASP A 42 -17.99 42.93 0.08
N PRO A 43 -18.70 43.51 -0.89
CA PRO A 43 -18.33 43.42 -2.33
C PRO A 43 -17.01 44.13 -2.68
N MET A 44 -16.34 44.74 -1.71
CA MET A 44 -15.17 45.59 -1.98
C MET A 44 -13.82 44.86 -1.94
N ASN A 45 -13.72 43.59 -1.47
CA ASN A 45 -12.44 42.85 -1.46
C ASN A 45 -12.61 41.30 -1.56
N PRO A 46 -13.00 40.74 -2.72
CA PRO A 46 -13.23 39.32 -2.88
C PRO A 46 -11.95 38.48 -3.08
N ALA A 47 -10.78 39.10 -3.31
CA ALA A 47 -9.58 38.40 -3.75
C ALA A 47 -8.97 37.47 -2.70
N ASP A 48 -8.89 37.86 -1.43
CA ASP A 48 -8.26 37.08 -0.36
C ASP A 48 -9.06 35.82 -0.02
N SER A 49 -10.39 35.90 -0.04
CA SER A 49 -11.26 34.76 0.22
C SER A 49 -11.20 33.70 -0.89
N GLN A 50 -11.07 34.14 -2.15
CA GLN A 50 -10.93 33.21 -3.29
C GLN A 50 -9.59 32.49 -3.28
N GLN A 51 -8.51 33.15 -2.90
CA GLN A 51 -7.20 32.57 -2.80
C GLN A 51 -7.13 31.52 -1.66
N PHE A 52 -7.73 31.82 -0.51
CA PHE A 52 -7.83 30.85 0.59
C PHE A 52 -8.66 29.63 0.22
N LEU A 53 -9.80 29.82 -0.46
CA LEU A 53 -10.63 28.74 -0.98
C LEU A 53 -9.88 27.86 -1.98
N ALA A 54 -9.13 28.45 -2.90
CA ALA A 54 -8.33 27.71 -3.87
C ALA A 54 -7.25 26.85 -3.18
N GLN A 55 -6.56 27.39 -2.17
CA GLN A 55 -5.58 26.65 -1.40
C GLN A 55 -6.22 25.50 -0.62
N THR A 56 -7.35 25.74 0.03
CA THR A 56 -8.08 24.70 0.77
C THR A 56 -8.56 23.58 -0.16
N ALA A 57 -9.10 23.94 -1.34
CA ALA A 57 -9.49 22.93 -2.34
C ALA A 57 -8.30 22.11 -2.83
N GLN A 58 -7.11 22.71 -2.93
CA GLN A 58 -5.89 22.02 -3.31
C GLN A 58 -5.42 21.04 -2.22
N PHE A 59 -5.49 21.42 -0.94
CA PHE A 59 -5.22 20.52 0.17
C PHE A 59 -6.20 19.34 0.20
N THR A 60 -7.49 19.60 0.07
CA THR A 60 -8.51 18.53 0.00
C THR A 60 -8.27 17.58 -1.18
N SER A 61 -7.78 18.10 -2.31
CA SER A 61 -7.45 17.27 -3.48
C SER A 61 -6.24 16.35 -3.21
N VAL A 62 -5.21 16.86 -2.54
CA VAL A 62 -4.04 16.05 -2.13
C VAL A 62 -4.46 14.97 -1.14
N GLU A 63 -5.27 15.32 -0.14
CA GLU A 63 -5.81 14.39 0.84
C GLU A 63 -6.60 13.23 0.18
N LYS A 64 -7.44 13.56 -0.83
CA LYS A 64 -8.16 12.55 -1.61
C LYS A 64 -7.23 11.68 -2.48
N LEU A 65 -6.15 12.23 -2.99
CA LEU A 65 -5.15 11.45 -3.72
C LEU A 65 -4.40 10.47 -2.80
N GLU A 66 -4.09 10.88 -1.58
CA GLU A 66 -3.48 10.01 -0.55
C GLU A 66 -4.42 8.87 -0.15
N GLU A 67 -5.72 9.15 0.02
CA GLU A 67 -6.74 8.13 0.30
C GLU A 67 -6.86 7.11 -0.84
N ILE A 68 -6.84 7.59 -2.10
CA ILE A 68 -6.85 6.72 -3.28
C ILE A 68 -5.58 5.87 -3.32
N ALA A 69 -4.42 6.45 -3.09
CA ALA A 69 -3.15 5.73 -3.06
C ALA A 69 -3.13 4.63 -1.98
N ALA A 70 -3.64 4.94 -0.78
CA ALA A 70 -3.78 3.95 0.29
C ALA A 70 -4.74 2.81 -0.08
N SER A 71 -5.87 3.14 -0.72
CA SER A 71 -6.84 2.15 -1.21
C SER A 71 -6.22 1.24 -2.29
N MET A 72 -5.44 1.82 -3.20
CA MET A 72 -4.73 1.05 -4.24
C MET A 72 -3.68 0.12 -3.63
N ALA A 73 -2.95 0.55 -2.60
CA ALA A 73 -1.98 -0.31 -1.91
C ALA A 73 -2.66 -1.53 -1.27
N ILE A 74 -3.85 -1.36 -0.69
CA ILE A 74 -4.64 -2.46 -0.13
C ILE A 74 -5.09 -3.43 -1.24
N LEU A 75 -5.55 -2.92 -2.38
CA LEU A 75 -5.97 -3.75 -3.51
C LEU A 75 -4.81 -4.56 -4.06
N THR A 76 -3.63 -3.94 -4.28
CA THR A 76 -2.42 -4.64 -4.72
C THR A 76 -2.04 -5.75 -3.74
N ARG A 77 -2.04 -5.46 -2.45
CA ARG A 77 -1.73 -6.46 -1.43
C ARG A 77 -2.70 -7.64 -1.44
N ASN A 78 -4.00 -7.40 -1.65
CA ASN A 78 -5.00 -8.47 -1.74
C ASN A 78 -4.81 -9.32 -2.99
N ASP A 79 -4.43 -8.72 -4.12
CA ASP A 79 -4.10 -9.42 -5.35
C ASP A 79 -2.85 -10.30 -5.18
N ASP A 80 -1.81 -9.77 -4.56
CA ASP A 80 -0.59 -10.50 -4.21
C ASP A 80 -0.87 -11.71 -3.32
N LEU A 81 -1.69 -11.54 -2.28
CA LEU A 81 -2.10 -12.63 -1.39
C LEU A 81 -2.93 -13.70 -2.12
N SER A 82 -3.79 -13.29 -3.05
CA SER A 82 -4.56 -14.21 -3.90
C SER A 82 -3.63 -14.99 -4.83
N THR A 83 -2.68 -14.31 -5.46
CA THR A 83 -1.66 -14.94 -6.32
C THR A 83 -0.85 -15.96 -5.54
N LEU A 84 -0.39 -15.59 -4.35
CA LEU A 84 0.36 -16.47 -3.47
C LEU A 84 -0.45 -17.69 -3.06
N GLY A 85 -1.73 -17.51 -2.70
CA GLY A 85 -2.65 -18.60 -2.36
C GLY A 85 -2.86 -19.58 -3.52
N ASN A 86 -2.88 -19.08 -4.75
CA ASN A 86 -3.02 -19.90 -5.95
C ASN A 86 -1.74 -20.67 -6.32
N LEU A 87 -0.58 -20.23 -5.88
CA LEU A 87 0.70 -20.87 -6.19
C LEU A 87 1.11 -21.93 -5.17
N VAL A 88 0.68 -21.83 -3.93
CA VAL A 88 1.01 -22.80 -2.89
C VAL A 88 0.45 -24.17 -3.26
N GLY A 89 1.32 -25.18 -3.22
CA GLY A 89 1.02 -26.58 -3.62
C GLY A 89 1.18 -26.86 -5.12
N ARG A 90 1.49 -25.85 -5.94
CA ARG A 90 1.72 -26.03 -7.39
C ARG A 90 3.21 -26.11 -7.69
N THR A 91 3.52 -26.72 -8.82
CA THR A 91 4.88 -26.73 -9.39
C THR A 91 5.06 -25.51 -10.27
N ILE A 92 6.12 -24.77 -10.03
CA ILE A 92 6.52 -23.61 -10.82
C ILE A 92 7.78 -23.91 -11.62
N GLN A 93 7.90 -23.26 -12.77
CA GLN A 93 9.15 -23.16 -13.50
C GLN A 93 9.78 -21.80 -13.17
N HIS A 94 11.02 -21.82 -12.77
CA HIS A 94 11.76 -20.61 -12.42
C HIS A 94 13.20 -20.69 -12.92
N LEU A 95 13.86 -19.54 -12.98
CA LEU A 95 15.29 -19.48 -13.28
C LEU A 95 16.08 -19.66 -11.98
N ASP A 96 17.04 -20.57 -12.01
CA ASP A 96 17.97 -20.77 -10.90
C ASP A 96 19.07 -19.66 -10.89
N SER A 97 19.97 -19.73 -9.92
CA SER A 97 21.10 -18.79 -9.79
C SER A 97 22.08 -18.82 -10.97
N LEU A 98 22.04 -19.83 -11.81
CA LEU A 98 22.85 -19.98 -13.01
C LEU A 98 22.10 -19.55 -14.27
N GLY A 99 20.82 -19.19 -14.14
CA GLY A 99 19.93 -18.83 -15.23
C GLY A 99 19.37 -20.05 -15.99
N GLU A 100 19.44 -21.25 -15.39
CA GLU A 100 18.83 -22.44 -15.96
C GLU A 100 17.37 -22.58 -15.50
N LEU A 101 16.54 -23.11 -16.41
CA LEU A 101 15.12 -23.34 -16.13
C LEU A 101 14.97 -24.59 -15.24
N THR A 102 14.46 -24.40 -14.04
CA THR A 102 14.28 -25.44 -13.03
C THR A 102 12.82 -25.51 -12.59
N GLU A 103 12.37 -26.68 -12.18
CA GLU A 103 11.03 -26.89 -11.64
C GLU A 103 11.10 -27.16 -10.14
N SER A 104 10.23 -26.49 -9.38
CA SER A 104 10.14 -26.65 -7.93
C SER A 104 8.71 -26.54 -7.45
N THR A 105 8.37 -27.28 -6.38
CA THR A 105 7.03 -27.25 -5.80
C THR A 105 6.97 -26.21 -4.70
N VAL A 106 6.01 -25.28 -4.81
CA VAL A 106 5.79 -24.22 -3.83
C VAL A 106 5.16 -24.79 -2.57
N THR A 107 5.86 -24.72 -1.47
CA THR A 107 5.39 -25.18 -0.16
C THR A 107 4.75 -24.07 0.66
N SER A 108 5.24 -22.86 0.51
CA SER A 108 4.69 -21.66 1.16
C SER A 108 5.19 -20.40 0.44
N GLY A 109 4.70 -19.24 0.88
CA GLY A 109 5.21 -17.98 0.39
C GLY A 109 4.96 -16.86 1.39
N ARG A 110 5.64 -15.75 1.19
CA ARG A 110 5.54 -14.55 2.03
C ARG A 110 5.41 -13.32 1.15
N LEU A 111 4.62 -12.37 1.62
CA LEU A 111 4.56 -11.04 1.04
C LEU A 111 5.56 -10.15 1.75
N HIS A 112 6.50 -9.63 1.00
CA HIS A 112 7.50 -8.66 1.44
C HIS A 112 7.22 -7.29 0.83
N ASP A 113 7.91 -6.24 1.29
CA ASP A 113 7.77 -4.88 0.72
C ASP A 113 8.18 -4.82 -0.76
N ASP A 114 9.10 -5.71 -1.16
CA ASP A 114 9.60 -5.81 -2.54
C ASP A 114 8.76 -6.76 -3.42
N GLY A 115 7.70 -7.37 -2.88
CA GLY A 115 6.82 -8.30 -3.60
C GLY A 115 6.70 -9.68 -2.96
N ILE A 116 6.27 -10.66 -3.76
CA ILE A 116 6.07 -12.02 -3.31
C ILE A 116 7.40 -12.80 -3.34
N VAL A 117 7.69 -13.48 -2.23
CA VAL A 117 8.77 -14.46 -2.13
C VAL A 117 8.15 -15.83 -1.90
N LEU A 118 8.43 -16.77 -2.79
CA LEU A 118 7.98 -18.15 -2.72
C LEU A 118 9.04 -19.02 -2.04
N ILE A 119 8.59 -20.03 -1.30
CA ILE A 119 9.45 -21.07 -0.77
C ILE A 119 9.10 -22.36 -1.50
N ALA A 120 10.01 -22.83 -2.33
CA ALA A 120 9.85 -24.03 -3.11
C ALA A 120 11.06 -24.95 -2.91
N ASP A 121 10.82 -26.21 -2.57
CA ASP A 121 11.85 -27.22 -2.27
C ASP A 121 12.92 -26.73 -1.28
N GLY A 122 12.52 -25.86 -0.33
CA GLY A 122 13.40 -25.33 0.71
C GLY A 122 14.24 -24.11 0.30
N HIS A 123 14.06 -23.60 -0.92
CA HIS A 123 14.74 -22.41 -1.43
C HIS A 123 13.76 -21.22 -1.51
N GLU A 124 14.29 -20.03 -1.31
CA GLU A 124 13.55 -18.79 -1.55
C GLU A 124 13.67 -18.38 -3.02
N ILE A 125 12.54 -18.16 -3.67
CA ILE A 125 12.43 -17.81 -5.08
C ILE A 125 11.61 -16.53 -5.17
N GLY A 126 12.17 -15.49 -5.77
CA GLY A 126 11.46 -14.26 -6.07
C GLY A 126 10.38 -14.50 -7.13
N PHE A 127 9.22 -13.90 -6.97
CA PHE A 127 8.13 -14.08 -7.94
C PHE A 127 8.53 -13.66 -9.37
N PHE A 128 9.44 -12.70 -9.50
CA PHE A 128 9.96 -12.25 -10.80
C PHE A 128 10.85 -13.30 -11.50
N GLU A 129 11.34 -14.32 -10.78
CA GLU A 129 12.12 -15.45 -11.32
C GLU A 129 11.22 -16.55 -11.87
N VAL A 130 9.91 -16.50 -11.54
CA VAL A 130 8.93 -17.49 -12.00
C VAL A 130 8.59 -17.22 -13.46
N VAL A 131 8.82 -18.21 -14.30
CA VAL A 131 8.58 -18.16 -15.75
C VAL A 131 7.25 -18.82 -16.12
N GLY A 132 6.83 -19.80 -15.35
CA GLY A 132 5.59 -20.55 -15.62
C GLY A 132 5.07 -21.29 -14.39
N VAL A 133 3.83 -21.71 -14.49
CA VAL A 133 3.19 -22.57 -13.49
C VAL A 133 2.73 -23.83 -14.20
N ILE A 134 3.12 -24.96 -13.65
CA ILE A 134 2.75 -26.28 -14.17
C ILE A 134 1.64 -26.81 -13.27
N ASP A 135 0.54 -27.26 -13.85
CA ASP A 135 -0.46 -27.98 -13.08
C ASP A 135 0.16 -29.28 -12.57
N SER A 136 0.14 -29.47 -11.24
CA SER A 136 0.55 -30.75 -10.67
C SER A 136 -0.22 -31.85 -11.37
N PRO A 137 0.45 -32.94 -11.78
CA PRO A 137 -0.27 -34.11 -12.31
C PRO A 137 -1.27 -34.55 -11.24
N GLU A 138 -2.52 -34.69 -11.65
CA GLU A 138 -3.60 -35.22 -10.82
C GLU A 138 -3.10 -36.52 -10.12
N PRO A 139 -3.24 -36.63 -8.79
CA PRO A 139 -2.81 -37.81 -8.10
C PRO A 139 -3.47 -39.04 -8.75
N PRO A 140 -2.73 -40.15 -8.96
CA PRO A 140 -3.30 -41.31 -9.62
C PRO A 140 -4.56 -41.75 -8.88
N THR A 141 -5.69 -41.71 -9.59
CA THR A 141 -6.97 -42.19 -9.10
C THR A 141 -6.76 -43.62 -8.61
N ALA A 142 -6.81 -43.83 -7.30
CA ALA A 142 -6.73 -45.17 -6.70
C ALA A 142 -7.92 -46.00 -7.25
N ALA A 143 -7.59 -47.03 -8.02
CA ALA A 143 -8.51 -48.02 -8.53
C ALA A 143 -8.89 -49.02 -7.43
#